data_9a046b1ab9235a23e8d3b4b9a7982753
#
_entry.id   9a046b1ab9235a23e8d3b4b9a7982753
#
_cell.length_a   1.000
_cell.length_b   1.000
_cell.length_c   1.000
_cell.angle_alpha   90.00
_cell.angle_beta   90.00
_cell.angle_gamma   90.00
#
_symmetry.space_group_name_H-M   'P 1'
#
loop_
_entity.id
_entity.type
_entity.pdbx_description
1 polymer ?
#
loop_
_entity_poly.entity_id
_entity_poly.type
_entity_poly.pdbx_seq_one_letter_code
_entity_poly.pdbx_strand_id
1 'polypeptide(L)'
;DVYKRQSQASHNDGVGRERYQLFAEFFHGREVDLDASYEWAQEELATTVEEQRAIAHELYGDVSVAGAYRNLNQDERYILHGTDALIEWMSGINDKAADAFHVPDGLHKVECDIDRAGSGGIFYTPPSDDMIRPGTMWWSVPEGQETFHTWQELSTVFHEGIPGHHLQHGYALLNRSELNLWRRSVCWNSAHGEGWALYAEHLMEDHGFFEDPGYRMGLLDSRRLRLA
;
A
#
# COMPACT_ATOMS: atom_id res chain seq x y z
N ASP A 1 24.18 17.48 -2.85
CA ASP A 1 24.95 16.35 -3.33
C ASP A 1 25.06 15.29 -2.24
N VAL A 2 24.26 14.23 -2.38
CA VAL A 2 24.14 13.15 -1.39
C VAL A 2 25.47 12.42 -1.20
N TYR A 3 26.23 12.21 -2.27
CA TYR A 3 27.51 11.51 -2.23
C TYR A 3 28.60 12.25 -1.43
N LYS A 4 28.57 13.57 -1.44
CA LYS A 4 29.52 14.38 -0.65
C LYS A 4 29.19 14.32 0.85
N ARG A 5 27.95 14.11 1.22
CA ARG A 5 27.52 14.01 2.62
C ARG A 5 27.70 12.61 3.19
N GLN A 6 27.77 11.59 2.36
CA GLN A 6 27.86 10.20 2.78
C GLN A 6 29.08 9.92 3.66
N SER A 7 30.23 10.52 3.35
CA SER A 7 31.47 10.39 4.17
C SER A 7 31.35 11.07 5.55
N GLN A 8 30.36 11.92 5.75
CA GLN A 8 30.06 12.62 7.01
C GLN A 8 28.86 12.04 7.74
N ALA A 9 28.20 11.04 7.14
CA ALA A 9 27.04 10.39 7.74
C ALA A 9 27.48 9.55 8.95
N SER A 10 26.60 9.50 9.94
CA SER A 10 26.79 8.59 11.07
C SER A 10 26.75 7.14 10.60
N HIS A 11 27.64 6.29 11.12
CA HIS A 11 27.57 4.85 10.93
C HIS A 11 26.51 4.19 11.83
N ASN A 12 25.91 4.94 12.74
CA ASN A 12 24.84 4.48 13.63
C ASN A 12 23.50 4.94 13.06
N ASP A 13 22.60 4.01 12.78
CA ASP A 13 21.25 4.28 12.27
C ASP A 13 20.34 4.90 13.33
N GLY A 14 20.61 4.66 14.61
CA GLY A 14 19.85 5.25 15.69
C GLY A 14 20.08 6.76 15.81
N VAL A 15 19.00 7.53 15.70
CA VAL A 15 19.05 9.01 15.77
C VAL A 15 18.82 9.57 17.19
N GLY A 16 18.42 8.72 18.13
CA GLY A 16 18.06 9.10 19.49
C GLY A 16 16.63 9.65 19.59
N ARG A 17 16.07 9.56 20.81
CA ARG A 17 14.65 9.85 21.09
C ARG A 17 14.23 11.27 20.72
N GLU A 18 15.02 12.28 21.13
CA GLU A 18 14.67 13.68 20.89
C GLU A 18 14.53 14.00 19.40
N ARG A 19 15.50 13.53 18.60
CA ARG A 19 15.47 13.74 17.16
C ARG A 19 14.36 12.93 16.48
N TYR A 20 14.13 11.72 16.94
CA TYR A 20 13.03 10.89 16.43
C TYR A 20 11.67 11.54 16.70
N GLN A 21 11.45 12.07 17.94
CA GLN A 21 10.23 12.79 18.30
C GLN A 21 9.97 13.99 17.38
N LEU A 22 11.01 14.78 17.11
CA LEU A 22 10.90 15.94 16.22
C LEU A 22 10.44 15.55 14.80
N PHE A 23 11.02 14.48 14.25
CA PHE A 23 10.61 14.00 12.93
C PHE A 23 9.23 13.33 12.96
N ALA A 24 8.90 12.57 13.99
CA ALA A 24 7.56 12.02 14.16
C ALA A 24 6.50 13.13 14.14
N GLU A 25 6.69 14.19 14.90
CA GLU A 25 5.79 15.35 14.89
C GLU A 25 5.70 16.02 13.51
N PHE A 26 6.84 16.17 12.83
CA PHE A 26 6.88 16.76 11.49
C PHE A 26 6.07 15.94 10.47
N PHE A 27 6.27 14.63 10.44
CA PHE A 27 5.59 13.75 9.47
C PHE A 27 4.12 13.48 9.83
N HIS A 28 3.76 13.48 11.10
CA HIS A 28 2.38 13.33 11.57
C HIS A 28 1.60 14.66 11.61
N GLY A 29 2.28 15.79 11.63
CA GLY A 29 1.66 17.10 11.80
C GLY A 29 1.05 17.31 13.19
N ARG A 30 1.41 16.48 14.18
CA ARG A 30 0.97 16.54 15.58
C ARG A 30 1.97 15.82 16.49
N GLU A 31 1.87 16.09 17.78
CA GLU A 31 2.60 15.32 18.80
C GLU A 31 2.17 13.83 18.79
N VAL A 32 3.15 12.95 18.92
CA VAL A 32 2.98 11.51 18.96
C VAL A 32 3.58 10.97 20.25
N ASP A 33 2.82 10.21 21.01
CA ASP A 33 3.34 9.44 22.14
C ASP A 33 4.08 8.22 21.61
N LEU A 34 5.42 8.27 21.62
CA LEU A 34 6.26 7.21 21.06
C LEU A 34 6.17 5.90 21.84
N ASP A 35 6.03 5.99 23.18
CA ASP A 35 5.96 4.77 24.00
C ASP A 35 4.62 4.07 23.82
N ALA A 36 3.51 4.81 23.88
CA ALA A 36 2.19 4.26 23.61
C ALA A 36 2.08 3.70 22.18
N SER A 37 2.68 4.37 21.17
CA SER A 37 2.71 3.89 19.80
C SER A 37 3.50 2.59 19.66
N TYR A 38 4.63 2.47 20.35
CA TYR A 38 5.45 1.27 20.35
C TYR A 38 4.74 0.09 21.02
N GLU A 39 4.14 0.31 22.20
CA GLU A 39 3.37 -0.71 22.93
C GLU A 39 2.21 -1.22 22.06
N TRP A 40 1.44 -0.32 21.48
CA TRP A 40 0.37 -0.66 20.55
C TRP A 40 0.89 -1.50 19.37
N ALA A 41 2.00 -1.08 18.73
CA ALA A 41 2.55 -1.81 17.60
C ALA A 41 3.00 -3.24 17.98
N GLN A 42 3.53 -3.46 19.19
CA GLN A 42 3.89 -4.78 19.68
C GLN A 42 2.65 -5.69 19.90
N GLU A 43 1.57 -5.14 20.43
CA GLU A 43 0.30 -5.87 20.64
C GLU A 43 -0.32 -6.24 19.27
N GLU A 44 -0.39 -5.30 18.35
CA GLU A 44 -0.89 -5.53 16.99
C GLU A 44 -0.04 -6.54 16.21
N LEU A 45 1.29 -6.46 16.35
CA LEU A 45 2.20 -7.42 15.73
C LEU A 45 1.94 -8.85 16.26
N ALA A 46 1.77 -9.01 17.57
CA ALA A 46 1.48 -10.30 18.16
C ALA A 46 0.15 -10.87 17.64
N THR A 47 -0.90 -10.05 17.59
CA THR A 47 -2.22 -10.42 17.05
C THR A 47 -2.12 -10.84 15.59
N THR A 48 -1.44 -10.01 14.76
CA THR A 48 -1.23 -10.30 13.33
C THR A 48 -0.51 -11.64 13.12
N VAL A 49 0.51 -11.94 13.91
CA VAL A 49 1.24 -13.22 13.83
C VAL A 49 0.37 -14.42 14.19
N GLU A 50 -0.49 -14.29 15.21
CA GLU A 50 -1.43 -15.37 15.56
C GLU A 50 -2.48 -15.59 14.46
N GLU A 51 -3.01 -14.54 13.86
CA GLU A 51 -3.92 -14.66 12.73
C GLU A 51 -3.24 -15.33 11.52
N GLN A 52 -2.01 -14.96 11.20
CA GLN A 52 -1.24 -15.62 10.14
C GLN A 52 -1.02 -17.12 10.42
N ARG A 53 -0.79 -17.51 11.68
CA ARG A 53 -0.68 -18.93 12.07
C ARG A 53 -1.99 -19.65 11.88
N ALA A 54 -3.11 -19.04 12.25
CA ALA A 54 -4.43 -19.63 12.07
C ALA A 54 -4.75 -19.85 10.58
N ILE A 55 -4.48 -18.87 9.71
CA ILE A 55 -4.67 -19.00 8.26
C ILE A 55 -3.72 -20.06 7.66
N ALA A 56 -2.44 -20.10 8.10
CA ALA A 56 -1.51 -21.13 7.65
C ALA A 56 -2.01 -22.53 7.98
N HIS A 57 -2.56 -22.73 9.18
CA HIS A 57 -3.16 -23.98 9.60
C HIS A 57 -4.44 -24.33 8.82
N GLU A 58 -5.30 -23.35 8.57
CA GLU A 58 -6.53 -23.51 7.78
C GLU A 58 -6.20 -23.98 6.35
N LEU A 59 -5.24 -23.32 5.70
CA LEU A 59 -4.89 -23.59 4.30
C LEU A 59 -4.11 -24.90 4.12
N TYR A 60 -3.18 -25.20 5.02
CA TYR A 60 -2.16 -26.23 4.79
C TYR A 60 -1.89 -27.16 6.00
N GLY A 61 -2.70 -27.06 7.05
CA GLY A 61 -2.51 -27.87 8.26
C GLY A 61 -1.30 -27.44 9.07
N ASP A 62 -0.53 -28.40 9.58
CA ASP A 62 0.58 -28.15 10.50
C ASP A 62 1.85 -27.64 9.76
N VAL A 63 1.76 -26.41 9.23
CA VAL A 63 2.88 -25.72 8.59
C VAL A 63 3.16 -24.36 9.26
N SER A 64 4.41 -23.91 9.20
CA SER A 64 4.75 -22.56 9.64
C SER A 64 4.21 -21.51 8.67
N VAL A 65 4.08 -20.25 9.11
CA VAL A 65 3.72 -19.12 8.25
C VAL A 65 4.63 -19.04 7.00
N ALA A 66 5.95 -19.18 7.20
CA ALA A 66 6.89 -19.24 6.07
C ALA A 66 6.67 -20.45 5.15
N GLY A 67 6.15 -21.55 5.67
CA GLY A 67 5.71 -22.71 4.89
C GLY A 67 4.49 -22.38 4.05
N ALA A 68 3.51 -21.72 4.65
CA ALA A 68 2.31 -21.25 3.94
C ALA A 68 2.66 -20.28 2.79
N TYR A 69 3.58 -19.35 2.99
CA TYR A 69 4.04 -18.45 1.92
C TYR A 69 4.63 -19.21 0.73
N ARG A 70 5.47 -20.22 1.00
CA ARG A 70 6.03 -21.06 -0.10
C ARG A 70 4.95 -21.81 -0.85
N ASN A 71 3.93 -22.29 -0.17
CA ASN A 71 2.81 -22.99 -0.80
C ASN A 71 1.94 -22.03 -1.62
N LEU A 72 1.63 -20.84 -1.09
CA LEU A 72 0.89 -19.80 -1.81
C LEU A 72 1.63 -19.36 -3.08
N ASN A 73 2.96 -19.26 -3.03
CA ASN A 73 3.79 -18.95 -4.20
C ASN A 73 3.81 -20.06 -5.27
N GLN A 74 3.29 -21.24 -4.99
CA GLN A 74 3.17 -22.36 -5.91
C GLN A 74 1.71 -22.65 -6.30
N ASP A 75 0.76 -21.91 -5.74
CA ASP A 75 -0.65 -22.10 -6.01
C ASP A 75 -1.07 -21.31 -7.25
N GLU A 76 -1.40 -22.02 -8.30
CA GLU A 76 -1.79 -21.45 -9.61
C GLU A 76 -2.97 -20.46 -9.52
N ARG A 77 -3.77 -20.51 -8.45
CA ARG A 77 -4.87 -19.54 -8.22
C ARG A 77 -4.37 -18.11 -8.04
N TYR A 78 -3.14 -17.96 -7.57
CA TYR A 78 -2.53 -16.67 -7.23
C TYR A 78 -1.36 -16.30 -8.14
N ILE A 79 -1.13 -17.04 -9.21
CA ILE A 79 -0.01 -16.81 -10.13
C ILE A 79 -0.51 -16.13 -11.40
N LEU A 80 0.17 -15.06 -11.78
CA LEU A 80 0.02 -14.42 -13.09
C LEU A 80 1.32 -14.52 -13.86
N HIS A 81 1.20 -14.67 -15.19
CA HIS A 81 2.32 -14.72 -16.11
C HIS A 81 2.29 -13.54 -17.08
N GLY A 82 3.38 -12.79 -17.09
CA GLY A 82 3.56 -11.61 -17.94
C GLY A 82 2.94 -10.33 -17.38
N THR A 83 3.49 -9.22 -17.81
CA THR A 83 3.07 -7.88 -17.36
C THR A 83 1.68 -7.49 -17.84
N ASP A 84 1.24 -8.00 -19.01
CA ASP A 84 -0.10 -7.71 -19.53
C ASP A 84 -1.18 -8.34 -18.62
N ALA A 85 -0.97 -9.57 -18.15
CA ALA A 85 -1.87 -10.22 -17.18
C ALA A 85 -1.90 -9.50 -15.84
N LEU A 86 -0.77 -8.95 -15.39
CA LEU A 86 -0.69 -8.15 -14.19
C LEU A 86 -1.52 -6.85 -14.33
N ILE A 87 -1.36 -6.11 -15.43
CA ILE A 87 -2.13 -4.89 -15.72
C ILE A 87 -3.63 -5.18 -15.77
N GLU A 88 -4.03 -6.24 -16.48
CA GLU A 88 -5.43 -6.64 -16.58
C GLU A 88 -6.02 -6.99 -15.20
N TRP A 89 -5.28 -7.72 -14.38
CA TRP A 89 -5.70 -8.07 -13.03
C TRP A 89 -5.86 -6.84 -12.14
N MET A 90 -4.88 -5.93 -12.11
CA MET A 90 -4.94 -4.69 -11.33
C MET A 90 -6.13 -3.82 -11.74
N SER A 91 -6.34 -3.66 -13.05
CA SER A 91 -7.47 -2.90 -13.59
C SER A 91 -8.81 -3.51 -13.18
N GLY A 92 -8.96 -4.84 -13.30
CA GLY A 92 -10.17 -5.55 -12.91
C GLY A 92 -10.47 -5.48 -11.40
N ILE A 93 -9.44 -5.42 -10.54
CA ILE A 93 -9.61 -5.20 -9.09
C ILE A 93 -10.10 -3.77 -8.82
N ASN A 94 -9.51 -2.77 -9.47
CA ASN A 94 -9.94 -1.37 -9.31
C ASN A 94 -11.37 -1.15 -9.82
N ASP A 95 -11.77 -1.75 -10.93
CA ASP A 95 -13.14 -1.67 -11.45
C ASP A 95 -14.16 -2.23 -10.44
N LYS A 96 -13.88 -3.39 -9.85
CA LYS A 96 -14.73 -3.98 -8.80
C LYS A 96 -14.82 -3.10 -7.54
N ALA A 97 -13.69 -2.49 -7.15
CA ALA A 97 -13.67 -1.57 -6.03
C ALA A 97 -14.48 -0.29 -6.34
N ALA A 98 -14.36 0.26 -7.54
CA ALA A 98 -15.12 1.44 -7.97
C ALA A 98 -16.64 1.19 -7.92
N ASP A 99 -17.08 0.02 -8.35
CA ASP A 99 -18.49 -0.39 -8.29
C ASP A 99 -18.99 -0.51 -6.84
N ALA A 100 -18.16 -1.05 -5.94
CA ALA A 100 -18.53 -1.24 -4.54
C ALA A 100 -18.66 0.08 -3.76
N PHE A 101 -17.88 1.11 -4.09
CA PHE A 101 -17.82 2.37 -3.36
C PHE A 101 -18.61 3.53 -3.97
N HIS A 102 -19.35 3.35 -5.05
CA HIS A 102 -20.07 4.41 -5.73
C HIS A 102 -19.17 5.63 -5.99
N VAL A 103 -18.02 5.37 -6.57
CA VAL A 103 -16.99 6.38 -6.84
C VAL A 103 -17.56 7.47 -7.75
N PRO A 104 -17.26 8.77 -7.50
CA PRO A 104 -17.75 9.87 -8.35
C PRO A 104 -17.32 9.74 -9.80
N ASP A 105 -18.17 10.25 -10.72
CA ASP A 105 -17.84 10.36 -12.13
C ASP A 105 -16.47 11.02 -12.32
N GLY A 106 -15.65 10.45 -13.17
CA GLY A 106 -14.28 10.91 -13.43
C GLY A 106 -13.20 10.27 -12.55
N LEU A 107 -13.58 9.51 -11.50
CA LEU A 107 -12.65 8.75 -10.66
C LEU A 107 -12.85 7.23 -10.74
N HIS A 108 -13.75 6.74 -11.57
CA HIS A 108 -14.02 5.31 -11.71
C HIS A 108 -12.84 4.53 -12.27
N LYS A 109 -12.00 5.19 -13.08
CA LYS A 109 -10.93 4.51 -13.79
C LYS A 109 -9.57 4.89 -13.23
N VAL A 110 -8.83 3.87 -12.79
CA VAL A 110 -7.40 3.95 -12.48
C VAL A 110 -6.63 3.41 -13.67
N GLU A 111 -5.72 4.19 -14.23
CA GLU A 111 -4.76 3.65 -15.19
C GLU A 111 -3.73 2.79 -14.43
N CYS A 112 -3.42 1.61 -14.98
CA CYS A 112 -2.42 0.71 -14.42
C CYS A 112 -1.33 0.50 -15.48
N ASP A 113 -0.07 0.70 -15.11
CA ASP A 113 1.04 0.57 -16.04
C ASP A 113 2.31 0.08 -15.34
N ILE A 114 3.28 -0.34 -16.13
CA ILE A 114 4.57 -0.86 -15.65
C ILE A 114 5.61 0.25 -15.66
N ASP A 115 6.22 0.50 -14.50
CA ASP A 115 7.41 1.35 -14.41
C ASP A 115 8.64 0.62 -14.94
N ARG A 116 8.99 0.89 -16.20
CA ARG A 116 10.15 0.32 -16.89
C ARG A 116 11.47 1.01 -16.49
N ALA A 117 11.40 2.11 -15.76
CA ALA A 117 12.60 2.79 -15.24
C ALA A 117 13.20 2.05 -14.04
N GLY A 118 12.44 1.11 -13.45
CA GLY A 118 12.92 0.28 -12.35
C GLY A 118 13.18 1.08 -11.08
N SER A 119 12.24 1.99 -10.72
CA SER A 119 12.32 2.78 -9.49
C SER A 119 12.34 1.91 -8.22
N GLY A 120 11.97 0.63 -8.35
CA GLY A 120 12.04 -0.37 -7.28
C GLY A 120 10.85 -0.35 -6.33
N GLY A 121 9.77 0.35 -6.68
CA GLY A 121 8.55 0.45 -5.86
C GLY A 121 7.28 0.33 -6.66
N ILE A 122 6.18 0.23 -5.93
CA ILE A 122 4.83 0.42 -6.46
C ILE A 122 4.40 1.80 -5.98
N PHE A 123 3.81 2.61 -6.83
CA PHE A 123 3.45 3.97 -6.47
C PHE A 123 2.32 4.50 -7.34
N TYR A 124 1.66 5.53 -6.84
CA TYR A 124 0.58 6.21 -7.54
C TYR A 124 0.98 7.62 -7.95
N THR A 125 0.64 8.02 -9.17
CA THR A 125 0.73 9.41 -9.64
C THR A 125 -0.68 10.00 -9.79
N PRO A 126 -0.99 11.12 -9.09
CA PRO A 126 -2.31 11.72 -9.15
C PRO A 126 -2.67 12.21 -10.56
N PRO A 127 -3.96 12.39 -10.85
CA PRO A 127 -4.39 13.10 -12.07
C PRO A 127 -3.81 14.49 -12.13
N SER A 128 -3.73 15.06 -13.34
CA SER A 128 -3.45 16.49 -13.48
C SER A 128 -4.58 17.34 -12.88
N ASP A 129 -4.27 18.60 -12.51
CA ASP A 129 -5.25 19.51 -11.90
C ASP A 129 -6.51 19.73 -12.75
N ASP A 130 -6.38 19.65 -14.07
CA ASP A 130 -7.47 19.72 -15.04
C ASP A 130 -8.15 18.35 -15.31
N MET A 131 -7.69 17.28 -14.67
CA MET A 131 -8.16 15.89 -14.86
C MET A 131 -7.96 15.33 -16.29
N ILE A 132 -7.17 15.97 -17.16
CA ILE A 132 -6.91 15.50 -18.53
C ILE A 132 -5.97 14.30 -18.51
N ARG A 133 -4.86 14.38 -17.72
CA ARG A 133 -4.01 13.22 -17.46
C ARG A 133 -4.63 12.40 -16.33
N PRO A 134 -4.92 11.12 -16.54
CA PRO A 134 -5.52 10.28 -15.51
C PRO A 134 -4.56 10.02 -14.35
N GLY A 135 -5.09 9.56 -13.24
CA GLY A 135 -4.32 8.98 -12.15
C GLY A 135 -3.83 7.60 -12.54
N THR A 136 -2.57 7.32 -12.27
CA THR A 136 -1.91 6.08 -12.71
C THR A 136 -1.21 5.38 -11.56
N MET A 137 -1.51 4.10 -11.39
CA MET A 137 -0.78 3.18 -10.54
C MET A 137 0.36 2.55 -11.33
N TRP A 138 1.57 2.70 -10.84
CA TRP A 138 2.80 2.22 -11.46
C TRP A 138 3.35 1.02 -10.71
N TRP A 139 3.65 -0.03 -11.45
CA TRP A 139 4.22 -1.24 -10.91
C TRP A 139 5.65 -1.43 -11.43
N SER A 140 6.62 -1.30 -10.53
CA SER A 140 8.03 -1.51 -10.89
C SER A 140 8.31 -3.00 -11.00
N VAL A 141 8.68 -3.44 -12.20
CA VAL A 141 8.98 -4.84 -12.51
C VAL A 141 10.45 -4.98 -12.83
N PRO A 142 11.23 -5.73 -12.04
CA PRO A 142 12.62 -6.06 -12.36
C PRO A 142 12.77 -6.72 -13.73
N GLU A 143 13.87 -6.47 -14.41
CA GLU A 143 14.16 -7.08 -15.70
C GLU A 143 14.14 -8.61 -15.59
N GLY A 144 13.35 -9.25 -16.46
CA GLY A 144 13.20 -10.71 -16.52
C GLY A 144 12.20 -11.31 -15.53
N GLN A 145 11.51 -10.50 -14.74
CA GLN A 145 10.41 -11.01 -13.92
C GLN A 145 9.15 -11.18 -14.77
N GLU A 146 8.70 -12.43 -14.90
CA GLU A 146 7.52 -12.81 -15.68
C GLU A 146 6.43 -13.47 -14.83
N THR A 147 6.67 -13.64 -13.52
CA THR A 147 5.73 -14.31 -12.61
C THR A 147 5.42 -13.39 -11.44
N PHE A 148 4.13 -13.25 -11.12
CA PHE A 148 3.61 -12.38 -10.08
C PHE A 148 2.66 -13.15 -9.17
N HIS A 149 2.70 -12.86 -7.87
CA HIS A 149 1.92 -13.57 -6.85
C HIS A 149 0.84 -12.65 -6.29
N THR A 150 -0.37 -12.75 -6.83
CA THR A 150 -1.50 -11.86 -6.50
C THR A 150 -1.90 -11.87 -5.04
N TRP A 151 -1.63 -12.98 -4.32
CA TRP A 151 -1.98 -13.10 -2.91
C TRP A 151 -1.27 -12.07 -2.03
N GLN A 152 -0.03 -11.68 -2.38
CA GLN A 152 0.72 -10.64 -1.67
C GLN A 152 0.31 -9.23 -2.08
N GLU A 153 -0.17 -9.06 -3.31
CA GLU A 153 -0.24 -7.77 -3.97
C GLU A 153 -1.64 -7.12 -3.91
N LEU A 154 -2.67 -7.89 -3.55
CA LEU A 154 -4.03 -7.38 -3.57
C LEU A 154 -4.22 -6.15 -2.67
N SER A 155 -3.63 -6.13 -1.48
CA SER A 155 -3.72 -4.97 -0.58
C SER A 155 -3.07 -3.73 -1.18
N THR A 156 -1.96 -3.89 -1.89
CA THR A 156 -1.26 -2.81 -2.58
C THR A 156 -2.11 -2.21 -3.70
N VAL A 157 -2.88 -3.02 -4.43
CA VAL A 157 -3.82 -2.49 -5.45
C VAL A 157 -4.85 -1.57 -4.82
N PHE A 158 -5.37 -1.89 -3.64
CA PHE A 158 -6.30 -1.02 -2.92
C PHE A 158 -5.63 0.19 -2.31
N HIS A 159 -4.39 0.05 -1.85
CA HIS A 159 -3.57 1.14 -1.32
C HIS A 159 -3.33 2.24 -2.37
N GLU A 160 -2.87 1.86 -3.56
CA GLU A 160 -2.55 2.80 -4.64
C GLU A 160 -3.79 3.23 -5.43
N GLY A 161 -4.74 2.32 -5.59
CA GLY A 161 -5.95 2.50 -6.39
C GLY A 161 -7.15 2.96 -5.57
N ILE A 162 -8.27 2.24 -5.75
CA ILE A 162 -9.55 2.52 -5.10
C ILE A 162 -9.75 1.54 -3.94
N PRO A 163 -10.06 2.05 -2.72
CA PRO A 163 -10.34 3.44 -2.35
C PRO A 163 -9.14 4.23 -1.82
N GLY A 164 -7.90 3.79 -2.06
CA GLY A 164 -6.67 4.38 -1.53
C GLY A 164 -6.29 5.72 -2.16
N HIS A 165 -5.03 5.84 -2.60
CA HIS A 165 -4.47 7.10 -3.10
C HIS A 165 -5.23 7.69 -4.28
N HIS A 166 -5.74 6.86 -5.20
CA HIS A 166 -6.51 7.36 -6.34
C HIS A 166 -7.73 8.14 -5.88
N LEU A 167 -8.51 7.57 -4.96
CA LEU A 167 -9.72 8.22 -4.47
C LEU A 167 -9.39 9.45 -3.64
N GLN A 168 -8.38 9.40 -2.76
CA GLN A 168 -7.94 10.51 -1.92
C GLN A 168 -7.54 11.73 -2.77
N HIS A 169 -6.63 11.55 -3.72
CA HIS A 169 -6.16 12.63 -4.58
C HIS A 169 -7.25 13.11 -5.53
N GLY A 170 -8.03 12.20 -6.08
CA GLY A 170 -9.13 12.54 -6.96
C GLY A 170 -10.19 13.41 -6.29
N TYR A 171 -10.59 13.07 -5.05
CA TYR A 171 -11.52 13.92 -4.28
C TYR A 171 -10.94 15.29 -3.98
N ALA A 172 -9.64 15.41 -3.67
CA ALA A 172 -9.00 16.70 -3.48
C ALA A 172 -9.08 17.57 -4.74
N LEU A 173 -8.90 16.96 -5.93
CA LEU A 173 -9.02 17.66 -7.22
C LEU A 173 -10.46 18.04 -7.57
N LEU A 174 -11.44 17.17 -7.29
CA LEU A 174 -12.85 17.49 -7.50
C LEU A 174 -13.34 18.64 -6.62
N ASN A 175 -12.78 18.79 -5.41
CA ASN A 175 -13.11 19.87 -4.48
C ASN A 175 -12.31 21.16 -4.72
N ARG A 176 -12.01 21.49 -5.98
CA ARG A 176 -11.23 22.69 -6.37
C ARG A 176 -11.89 24.01 -5.99
N SER A 177 -13.19 24.06 -5.74
CA SER A 177 -13.88 25.25 -5.24
C SER A 177 -13.53 25.55 -3.78
N GLU A 178 -13.23 24.52 -2.99
CA GLU A 178 -12.96 24.62 -1.55
C GLU A 178 -11.44 24.61 -1.25
N LEU A 179 -10.67 23.94 -2.11
CA LEU A 179 -9.24 23.75 -1.92
C LEU A 179 -8.43 24.59 -2.90
N ASN A 180 -7.52 25.41 -2.39
CA ASN A 180 -6.58 26.11 -3.25
C ASN A 180 -5.59 25.13 -3.91
N LEU A 181 -4.89 25.59 -4.95
CA LEU A 181 -3.97 24.75 -5.73
C LEU A 181 -2.92 24.04 -4.86
N TRP A 182 -2.36 24.75 -3.87
CA TRP A 182 -1.36 24.16 -2.98
C TRP A 182 -1.92 22.98 -2.18
N ARG A 183 -3.12 23.12 -1.61
CA ARG A 183 -3.73 22.06 -0.79
C ARG A 183 -4.11 20.82 -1.60
N ARG A 184 -4.59 21.00 -2.83
CA ARG A 184 -5.06 19.87 -3.64
C ARG A 184 -3.98 19.19 -4.48
N SER A 185 -2.81 19.84 -4.69
CA SER A 185 -1.79 19.32 -5.62
C SER A 185 -0.38 19.21 -5.05
N VAL A 186 -0.06 19.96 -3.98
CA VAL A 186 1.33 20.06 -3.47
C VAL A 186 1.43 19.68 -1.99
N CYS A 187 0.38 20.00 -1.21
CA CYS A 187 0.38 19.73 0.23
C CYS A 187 0.32 18.23 0.49
N TRP A 188 1.45 17.66 0.86
CA TRP A 188 1.56 16.26 1.27
C TRP A 188 1.90 16.20 2.76
N ASN A 189 1.15 15.40 3.50
CA ASN A 189 1.47 14.97 4.85
C ASN A 189 1.46 13.44 4.88
N SER A 190 2.59 12.83 5.22
CA SER A 190 2.74 11.37 5.12
C SER A 190 1.75 10.61 6.00
N ALA A 191 1.52 11.06 7.23
CA ALA A 191 0.54 10.39 8.09
C ALA A 191 -0.89 10.46 7.55
N HIS A 192 -1.26 11.56 6.88
CA HIS A 192 -2.57 11.67 6.25
C HIS A 192 -2.65 10.82 4.97
N GLY A 193 -1.66 10.91 4.10
CA GLY A 193 -1.65 10.17 2.83
C GLY A 193 -1.56 8.67 3.04
N GLU A 194 -0.50 8.21 3.69
CA GLU A 194 -0.27 6.80 3.95
C GLU A 194 -1.29 6.21 4.93
N GLY A 195 -1.68 6.99 5.96
CA GLY A 195 -2.72 6.58 6.91
C GLY A 195 -4.07 6.36 6.25
N TRP A 196 -4.46 7.20 5.26
CA TRP A 196 -5.65 6.97 4.45
C TRP A 196 -5.54 5.67 3.65
N ALA A 197 -4.41 5.44 2.96
CA ALA A 197 -4.24 4.26 2.13
C ALA A 197 -4.21 2.96 2.97
N LEU A 198 -3.62 2.98 4.17
CA LEU A 198 -3.70 1.87 5.12
C LEU A 198 -5.13 1.62 5.62
N TYR A 199 -5.88 2.70 5.89
CA TYR A 199 -7.30 2.60 6.25
C TYR A 199 -8.12 2.04 5.08
N ALA A 200 -7.80 2.42 3.84
CA ALA A 200 -8.43 1.87 2.65
C ALA A 200 -8.23 0.36 2.51
N GLU A 201 -7.03 -0.17 2.78
CA GLU A 201 -6.79 -1.62 2.80
C GLU A 201 -7.70 -2.32 3.84
N HIS A 202 -7.83 -1.74 5.04
CA HIS A 202 -8.70 -2.28 6.10
C HIS A 202 -10.18 -2.19 5.74
N LEU A 203 -10.60 -1.08 5.13
CA LEU A 203 -11.97 -0.90 4.64
C LEU A 203 -12.35 -1.96 3.61
N MET A 204 -11.41 -2.38 2.75
CA MET A 204 -11.64 -3.45 1.78
C MET A 204 -11.78 -4.83 2.44
N GLU A 205 -11.14 -5.05 3.59
CA GLU A 205 -11.37 -6.25 4.42
C GLU A 205 -12.83 -6.27 4.92
N ASP A 206 -13.33 -5.15 5.47
CA ASP A 206 -14.72 -5.02 5.93
C ASP A 206 -15.75 -5.20 4.81
N HIS A 207 -15.38 -4.87 3.58
CA HIS A 207 -16.21 -5.05 2.38
C HIS A 207 -16.09 -6.43 1.73
N GLY A 208 -15.40 -7.39 2.34
CA GLY A 208 -15.33 -8.78 1.91
C GLY A 208 -14.32 -9.08 0.79
N PHE A 209 -13.44 -8.15 0.44
CA PHE A 209 -12.44 -8.38 -0.61
C PHE A 209 -11.29 -9.30 -0.17
N PHE A 210 -11.18 -9.59 1.11
CA PHE A 210 -10.18 -10.47 1.70
C PHE A 210 -10.80 -11.74 2.33
N GLU A 211 -11.98 -12.19 1.88
CA GLU A 211 -12.59 -13.44 2.33
C GLU A 211 -11.76 -14.66 1.94
N ASP A 212 -11.03 -14.61 0.81
CA ASP A 212 -10.10 -15.66 0.42
C ASP A 212 -8.89 -15.67 1.39
N PRO A 213 -8.58 -16.82 2.03
CA PRO A 213 -7.52 -16.89 3.04
C PRO A 213 -6.12 -16.57 2.50
N GLY A 214 -5.85 -16.80 1.21
CA GLY A 214 -4.58 -16.44 0.58
C GLY A 214 -4.41 -14.94 0.48
N TYR A 215 -5.44 -14.22 0.04
CA TYR A 215 -5.44 -12.76 0.00
C TYR A 215 -5.39 -12.15 1.39
N ARG A 216 -6.09 -12.74 2.35
CA ARG A 216 -6.01 -12.31 3.76
C ARG A 216 -4.61 -12.51 4.33
N MET A 217 -3.93 -13.62 4.01
CA MET A 217 -2.52 -13.83 4.38
C MET A 217 -1.62 -12.72 3.85
N GLY A 218 -1.83 -12.24 2.62
CA GLY A 218 -1.08 -11.14 2.01
C GLY A 218 -1.32 -9.81 2.70
N LEU A 219 -2.56 -9.47 3.03
CA LEU A 219 -2.90 -8.29 3.83
C LEU A 219 -2.17 -8.28 5.18
N LEU A 220 -2.18 -9.43 5.87
CA LEU A 220 -1.50 -9.58 7.17
C LEU A 220 0.02 -9.55 7.03
N ASP A 221 0.59 -10.03 5.93
CA ASP A 221 2.03 -9.92 5.65
C ASP A 221 2.47 -8.46 5.50
N SER A 222 1.73 -7.67 4.74
CA SER A 222 1.93 -6.23 4.61
C SER A 222 1.79 -5.50 5.95
N ARG A 223 0.75 -5.83 6.72
CA ARG A 223 0.52 -5.26 8.06
C ARG A 223 1.69 -5.59 8.99
N ARG A 224 2.11 -6.85 9.03
CA ARG A 224 3.24 -7.31 9.83
C ARG A 224 4.54 -6.58 9.52
N LEU A 225 4.84 -6.36 8.24
CA LEU A 225 6.04 -5.63 7.83
C LEU A 225 6.05 -4.19 8.36
N ARG A 226 4.88 -3.55 8.37
CA ARG A 226 4.75 -2.15 8.83
C ARG A 226 4.80 -2.00 10.36
N LEU A 227 4.42 -3.06 11.09
CA LEU A 227 4.41 -3.08 12.56
C LEU A 227 5.75 -3.49 13.18
N ALA A 228 6.63 -4.18 12.43
CA ALA A 228 7.93 -4.69 12.88
C ALA A 228 9.04 -3.64 12.77
#